data_f43a893eef8e98230ee9f0ba7fd3502d
#
_entry.id   f43a893eef8e98230ee9f0ba7fd3502d
#
_cell.length_a   1.000
_cell.length_b   1.000
_cell.length_c   1.000
_cell.angle_alpha   90.00
_cell.angle_beta   90.00
_cell.angle_gamma   90.00
#
_symmetry.space_group_name_H-M   'P 1'
#
loop_
_entity.id
_entity.type
_entity.pdbx_description
1 polymer ?
#
loop_
_entity_poly.entity_id
_entity_poly.type
_entity_poly.pdbx_seq_one_letter_code
_entity_poly.pdbx_strand_id
1 'polypeptide(L)'
;MDEKMREMGIRAKHAAGVLATLTTEEKNTGLLAIADALRARQTEIMAANALDLEAGQANGMSPALLDRLALNGDRIEGMAQGCQDVADLPDPCGRVLESQTRPNGLYMEKVSVPIGVIGIVYEARPNVTVDGAALCLKSGNAVILREAIHSNRMLAQVMRDALFNAGIVQDAVALVQDTSRASATEMMHMKGYIDCLIPRGGKGLIAAVCENATVPVIETGSGNCHIYVDATADVDMAADIIFNAKTQRIGVCNACESLVIHRDIIDHALPAIKLRLDEKNVEMRGDARAMQACDGLVPATEEDFYTEYLDYIISVKTVKSVDEAIDFINVHSTGHSEAIITRDEESARRFLQRVDSAAVYVNASTRFTDGAEFGLGAEIGISTQKLHARGPMGLRALTTTKYLIFGNGQVR
;
A
#
# COMPACT_ATOMS: atom_id res chain seq x y z
N MET A 1 -13.87 -15.62 20.87
CA MET A 1 -13.45 -14.19 20.96
C MET A 1 -13.20 -13.86 22.43
N ASP A 2 -11.99 -13.39 22.72
CA ASP A 2 -11.62 -12.90 24.06
C ASP A 2 -12.47 -11.69 24.43
N GLU A 3 -12.81 -11.54 25.72
CA GLU A 3 -13.69 -10.47 26.20
C GLU A 3 -13.08 -9.07 25.95
N LYS A 4 -11.76 -8.94 26.12
CA LYS A 4 -11.05 -7.67 25.83
C LYS A 4 -11.14 -7.28 24.36
N MET A 5 -11.02 -8.24 23.46
CA MET A 5 -11.15 -8.01 22.01
C MET A 5 -12.59 -7.59 21.66
N ARG A 6 -13.56 -8.24 22.27
CA ARG A 6 -14.98 -7.89 22.09
C ARG A 6 -15.30 -6.48 22.58
N GLU A 7 -14.86 -6.12 23.77
CA GLU A 7 -15.03 -4.77 24.33
C GLU A 7 -14.35 -3.71 23.48
N MET A 8 -13.12 -3.98 22.99
CA MET A 8 -12.41 -3.10 22.05
C MET A 8 -13.23 -2.89 20.78
N GLY A 9 -13.77 -3.96 20.21
CA GLY A 9 -14.64 -3.89 19.03
C GLY A 9 -15.90 -3.07 19.25
N ILE A 10 -16.54 -3.20 20.40
CA ILE A 10 -17.72 -2.38 20.77
C ILE A 10 -17.35 -0.90 20.86
N ARG A 11 -16.24 -0.55 21.54
CA ARG A 11 -15.79 0.83 21.66
C ARG A 11 -15.39 1.42 20.31
N ALA A 12 -14.71 0.65 19.46
CA ALA A 12 -14.36 1.10 18.11
C ALA A 12 -15.58 1.34 17.23
N LYS A 13 -16.62 0.48 17.31
CA LYS A 13 -17.89 0.70 16.61
C LYS A 13 -18.61 1.99 17.08
N HIS A 14 -18.64 2.23 18.39
CA HIS A 14 -19.17 3.47 18.93
C HIS A 14 -18.38 4.67 18.41
N ALA A 15 -17.03 4.61 18.46
CA ALA A 15 -16.17 5.67 17.96
C ALA A 15 -16.38 5.93 16.46
N ALA A 16 -16.50 4.89 15.64
CA ALA A 16 -16.79 5.02 14.21
C ALA A 16 -18.12 5.76 13.95
N GLY A 17 -19.15 5.50 14.77
CA GLY A 17 -20.42 6.22 14.70
C GLY A 17 -20.28 7.73 14.99
N VAL A 18 -19.43 8.09 15.95
CA VAL A 18 -19.11 9.50 16.25
C VAL A 18 -18.32 10.13 15.12
N LEU A 19 -17.24 9.46 14.68
CA LEU A 19 -16.34 9.98 13.62
C LEU A 19 -17.05 10.21 12.29
N ALA A 20 -18.05 9.39 11.98
CA ALA A 20 -18.84 9.52 10.75
C ALA A 20 -19.67 10.83 10.69
N THR A 21 -19.84 11.51 11.81
CA THR A 21 -20.61 12.76 11.92
C THR A 21 -19.75 14.01 12.12
N LEU A 22 -18.43 13.83 12.28
CA LEU A 22 -17.51 14.96 12.44
C LEU A 22 -17.41 15.78 11.15
N THR A 23 -17.31 17.07 11.30
CA THR A 23 -16.98 18.00 10.22
C THR A 23 -15.52 17.84 9.79
N THR A 24 -15.19 18.37 8.63
CA THR A 24 -13.80 18.41 8.13
C THR A 24 -12.87 19.13 9.10
N GLU A 25 -13.34 20.25 9.68
CA GLU A 25 -12.59 21.06 10.65
C GLU A 25 -12.28 20.27 11.92
N GLU A 26 -13.26 19.54 12.46
CA GLU A 26 -13.07 18.71 13.66
C GLU A 26 -12.06 17.59 13.40
N LYS A 27 -12.16 16.90 12.25
CA LYS A 27 -11.17 15.89 11.85
C LYS A 27 -9.77 16.48 11.71
N ASN A 28 -9.65 17.65 11.06
CA ASN A 28 -8.38 18.34 10.90
C ASN A 28 -7.80 18.78 12.25
N THR A 29 -8.62 19.28 13.16
CA THR A 29 -8.19 19.62 14.53
C THR A 29 -7.57 18.41 15.23
N GLY A 30 -8.19 17.23 15.11
CA GLY A 30 -7.63 16.00 15.65
C GLY A 30 -6.28 15.60 15.03
N LEU A 31 -6.15 15.71 13.70
CA LEU A 31 -4.91 15.42 12.98
C LEU A 31 -3.76 16.36 13.38
N LEU A 32 -4.04 17.67 13.48
CA LEU A 32 -3.06 18.67 13.91
C LEU A 32 -2.66 18.45 15.37
N ALA A 33 -3.60 18.11 16.25
CA ALA A 33 -3.30 17.76 17.64
C ALA A 33 -2.39 16.52 17.75
N ILE A 34 -2.60 15.50 16.90
CA ILE A 34 -1.71 14.34 16.81
C ILE A 34 -0.31 14.78 16.37
N ALA A 35 -0.19 15.60 15.32
CA ALA A 35 1.09 16.10 14.82
C ALA A 35 1.90 16.82 15.91
N ASP A 36 1.24 17.73 16.63
CA ASP A 36 1.87 18.48 17.72
C ASP A 36 2.28 17.57 18.88
N ALA A 37 1.44 16.59 19.24
CA ALA A 37 1.74 15.64 20.31
C ALA A 37 2.93 14.71 19.95
N LEU A 38 3.05 14.29 18.69
CA LEU A 38 4.21 13.50 18.20
C LEU A 38 5.51 14.28 18.37
N ARG A 39 5.52 15.58 18.00
CA ARG A 39 6.66 16.47 18.19
C ARG A 39 6.99 16.68 19.67
N ALA A 40 5.97 16.95 20.48
CA ALA A 40 6.16 17.23 21.92
C ALA A 40 6.68 16.01 22.69
N ARG A 41 6.30 14.79 22.30
CA ARG A 41 6.66 13.55 22.99
C ARG A 41 7.72 12.71 22.26
N GLN A 42 8.50 13.33 21.38
CA GLN A 42 9.55 12.69 20.59
C GLN A 42 10.53 11.87 21.44
N THR A 43 10.98 12.41 22.56
CA THR A 43 11.92 11.73 23.46
C THR A 43 11.34 10.43 24.03
N GLU A 44 10.06 10.43 24.43
CA GLU A 44 9.39 9.24 24.95
C GLU A 44 9.22 8.17 23.86
N ILE A 45 8.87 8.58 22.63
CA ILE A 45 8.72 7.69 21.49
C ILE A 45 10.07 7.04 21.14
N MET A 46 11.15 7.81 21.09
CA MET A 46 12.50 7.29 20.82
C MET A 46 12.97 6.33 21.93
N ALA A 47 12.69 6.63 23.18
CA ALA A 47 13.03 5.74 24.30
C ALA A 47 12.29 4.40 24.19
N ALA A 48 11.00 4.41 23.84
CA ALA A 48 10.23 3.20 23.60
C ALA A 48 10.77 2.41 22.37
N ASN A 49 11.17 3.10 21.31
CA ASN A 49 11.73 2.47 20.13
C ASN A 49 13.11 1.84 20.36
N ALA A 50 13.93 2.40 21.24
CA ALA A 50 15.21 1.82 21.62
C ALA A 50 15.03 0.40 22.21
N LEU A 51 13.99 0.17 23.01
CA LEU A 51 13.67 -1.17 23.55
C LEU A 51 13.29 -2.15 22.43
N ASP A 52 12.55 -1.70 21.43
CA ASP A 52 12.17 -2.54 20.28
C ASP A 52 13.38 -2.92 19.43
N LEU A 53 14.33 -1.98 19.23
CA LEU A 53 15.56 -2.22 18.48
C LEU A 53 16.47 -3.21 19.23
N GLU A 54 16.63 -3.06 20.54
CA GLU A 54 17.39 -4.00 21.38
C GLU A 54 16.78 -5.41 21.30
N ALA A 55 15.46 -5.53 21.45
CA ALA A 55 14.75 -6.80 21.32
C ALA A 55 14.88 -7.39 19.91
N GLY A 56 14.77 -6.56 18.86
CA GLY A 56 14.94 -6.98 17.48
C GLY A 56 16.33 -7.53 17.18
N GLN A 57 17.38 -6.85 17.67
CA GLN A 57 18.76 -7.30 17.54
C GLN A 57 18.99 -8.63 18.28
N ALA A 58 18.50 -8.74 19.52
CA ALA A 58 18.62 -9.96 20.31
C ALA A 58 17.92 -11.16 19.67
N ASN A 59 16.83 -10.93 18.93
CA ASN A 59 16.08 -11.95 18.18
C ASN A 59 16.62 -12.22 16.77
N GLY A 60 17.75 -11.63 16.38
CA GLY A 60 18.39 -11.87 15.07
C GLY A 60 17.65 -11.23 13.90
N MET A 61 16.93 -10.13 14.12
CA MET A 61 16.24 -9.39 13.05
C MET A 61 17.28 -8.89 12.02
N SER A 62 16.94 -9.01 10.73
CA SER A 62 17.84 -8.56 9.65
C SER A 62 18.09 -7.04 9.72
N PRO A 63 19.26 -6.55 9.21
CA PRO A 63 19.55 -5.11 9.19
C PRO A 63 18.46 -4.29 8.47
N ALA A 64 17.88 -4.80 7.41
CA ALA A 64 16.81 -4.14 6.66
C ALA A 64 15.52 -4.00 7.49
N LEU A 65 15.17 -4.99 8.31
CA LEU A 65 14.02 -4.93 9.22
C LEU A 65 14.29 -4.01 10.40
N LEU A 66 15.51 -4.01 10.94
CA LEU A 66 15.92 -3.09 12.00
C LEU A 66 15.88 -1.63 11.52
N ASP A 67 16.32 -1.35 10.30
CA ASP A 67 16.20 0.00 9.72
C ASP A 67 14.72 0.41 9.58
N ARG A 68 13.84 -0.49 9.14
CA ARG A 68 12.39 -0.21 9.07
C ARG A 68 11.75 0.06 10.43
N LEU A 69 12.23 -0.61 11.46
CA LEU A 69 11.76 -0.48 12.85
C LEU A 69 12.25 0.80 13.51
N ALA A 70 13.44 1.29 13.14
CA ALA A 70 14.11 2.41 13.79
C ALA A 70 13.32 3.72 13.64
N LEU A 71 13.18 4.46 14.74
CA LEU A 71 12.67 5.83 14.78
C LEU A 71 13.79 6.76 15.26
N ASN A 72 13.91 7.88 14.57
CA ASN A 72 14.74 9.01 14.95
C ASN A 72 13.91 10.30 14.87
N GLY A 73 14.51 11.44 15.20
CA GLY A 73 13.83 12.73 15.15
C GLY A 73 13.21 13.04 13.80
N ASP A 74 13.94 12.81 12.72
CA ASP A 74 13.49 13.09 11.35
C ASP A 74 12.31 12.20 10.94
N ARG A 75 12.33 10.91 11.33
CA ARG A 75 11.23 9.98 11.05
C ARG A 75 9.96 10.32 11.85
N ILE A 76 10.12 10.79 13.10
CA ILE A 76 8.98 11.26 13.91
C ILE A 76 8.43 12.57 13.34
N GLU A 77 9.30 13.51 12.95
CA GLU A 77 8.87 14.73 12.25
C GLU A 77 8.14 14.39 10.94
N GLY A 78 8.65 13.41 10.18
CA GLY A 78 7.98 12.92 8.97
C GLY A 78 6.57 12.38 9.24
N MET A 79 6.36 11.65 10.35
CA MET A 79 5.02 11.19 10.76
C MET A 79 4.11 12.37 11.16
N ALA A 80 4.65 13.37 11.86
CA ALA A 80 3.90 14.57 12.24
C ALA A 80 3.51 15.40 11.01
N GLN A 81 4.45 15.58 10.08
CA GLN A 81 4.18 16.24 8.80
C GLN A 81 3.13 15.46 7.98
N GLY A 82 3.21 14.14 7.94
CA GLY A 82 2.20 13.29 7.30
C GLY A 82 0.79 13.50 7.84
N CYS A 83 0.64 13.72 9.15
CA CYS A 83 -0.66 14.08 9.73
C CYS A 83 -1.16 15.45 9.24
N GLN A 84 -0.27 16.43 9.09
CA GLN A 84 -0.60 17.74 8.52
C GLN A 84 -0.98 17.65 7.05
N ASP A 85 -0.20 16.92 6.27
CA ASP A 85 -0.48 16.69 4.84
C ASP A 85 -1.85 16.03 4.64
N VAL A 86 -2.19 15.04 5.49
CA VAL A 86 -3.53 14.40 5.49
C VAL A 86 -4.63 15.39 5.90
N ALA A 87 -4.37 16.32 6.85
CA ALA A 87 -5.34 17.35 7.23
C ALA A 87 -5.65 18.29 6.07
N ASP A 88 -4.66 18.60 5.22
CA ASP A 88 -4.81 19.49 4.06
C ASP A 88 -5.54 18.81 2.88
N LEU A 89 -5.62 17.49 2.86
CA LEU A 89 -6.34 16.77 1.81
C LEU A 89 -7.85 17.04 1.88
N PRO A 90 -8.56 17.05 0.73
CA PRO A 90 -10.01 17.12 0.70
C PRO A 90 -10.68 15.97 1.47
N ASP A 91 -11.69 16.28 2.28
CA ASP A 91 -12.47 15.25 2.98
C ASP A 91 -13.14 14.32 1.96
N PRO A 92 -12.94 13.00 2.07
CA PRO A 92 -13.51 12.06 1.13
C PRO A 92 -15.00 11.77 1.40
N CYS A 93 -15.52 12.13 2.58
CA CYS A 93 -16.89 11.83 3.01
C CYS A 93 -17.88 12.92 2.59
N GLY A 94 -19.16 12.56 2.48
CA GLY A 94 -20.24 13.48 2.18
C GLY A 94 -20.32 13.97 0.73
N ARG A 95 -19.48 13.44 -0.17
CA ARG A 95 -19.48 13.82 -1.58
C ARG A 95 -20.65 13.15 -2.29
N VAL A 96 -21.48 13.93 -3.00
CA VAL A 96 -22.49 13.40 -3.92
C VAL A 96 -21.77 12.88 -5.18
N LEU A 97 -21.82 11.58 -5.37
CA LEU A 97 -21.18 10.89 -6.51
C LEU A 97 -22.13 10.82 -7.72
N GLU A 98 -23.40 10.57 -7.44
CA GLU A 98 -24.47 10.48 -8.43
C GLU A 98 -25.76 11.03 -7.84
N SER A 99 -26.59 11.66 -8.66
CA SER A 99 -27.94 12.07 -8.26
C SER A 99 -28.93 11.86 -9.41
N GLN A 100 -30.17 11.48 -9.09
CA GLN A 100 -31.23 11.31 -10.06
C GLN A 100 -32.63 11.49 -9.46
N THR A 101 -33.56 12.02 -10.26
CA THR A 101 -34.98 11.98 -9.94
C THR A 101 -35.65 10.83 -10.70
N ARG A 102 -36.38 9.98 -9.99
CA ARG A 102 -37.09 8.84 -10.59
C ARG A 102 -38.44 9.28 -11.20
N PRO A 103 -39.01 8.52 -12.13
CA PRO A 103 -40.32 8.85 -12.73
C PRO A 103 -41.46 9.02 -11.72
N ASN A 104 -41.36 8.36 -10.55
CA ASN A 104 -42.34 8.48 -9.46
C ASN A 104 -42.08 9.67 -8.52
N GLY A 105 -41.11 10.56 -8.85
CA GLY A 105 -40.77 11.74 -8.08
C GLY A 105 -39.80 11.55 -6.91
N LEU A 106 -39.29 10.32 -6.68
CA LEU A 106 -38.22 10.10 -5.68
C LEU A 106 -36.92 10.76 -6.17
N TYR A 107 -36.33 11.62 -5.36
CA TYR A 107 -34.99 12.13 -5.57
C TYR A 107 -33.98 11.29 -4.79
N MET A 108 -32.92 10.86 -5.46
CA MET A 108 -31.91 9.96 -4.91
C MET A 108 -30.53 10.55 -5.08
N GLU A 109 -29.74 10.52 -4.03
CA GLU A 109 -28.30 10.82 -4.06
C GLU A 109 -27.52 9.60 -3.61
N LYS A 110 -26.43 9.28 -4.33
CA LYS A 110 -25.43 8.33 -3.89
C LYS A 110 -24.25 9.10 -3.31
N VAL A 111 -23.99 8.95 -2.02
CA VAL A 111 -22.98 9.72 -1.30
C VAL A 111 -21.87 8.83 -0.76
N SER A 112 -20.64 9.38 -0.69
CA SER A 112 -19.52 8.72 -0.03
C SER A 112 -19.65 8.79 1.48
N VAL A 113 -19.36 7.69 2.18
CA VAL A 113 -19.40 7.58 3.64
C VAL A 113 -18.23 6.75 4.14
N PRO A 114 -17.82 6.86 5.43
CA PRO A 114 -16.81 5.98 6.00
C PRO A 114 -17.19 4.50 5.86
N ILE A 115 -16.19 3.61 5.77
CA ILE A 115 -16.41 2.16 5.84
C ILE A 115 -16.90 1.78 7.25
N GLY A 116 -16.30 2.38 8.29
CA GLY A 116 -16.64 2.14 9.69
C GLY A 116 -15.43 1.86 10.57
N VAL A 117 -15.19 0.62 10.94
CA VAL A 117 -14.01 0.19 11.70
C VAL A 117 -13.03 -0.52 10.78
N ILE A 118 -11.83 0.03 10.64
CA ILE A 118 -10.74 -0.55 9.87
C ILE A 118 -9.80 -1.30 10.81
N GLY A 119 -9.53 -2.57 10.53
CA GLY A 119 -8.48 -3.33 11.19
C GLY A 119 -7.20 -3.29 10.39
N ILE A 120 -6.04 -2.99 10.99
CA ILE A 120 -4.74 -3.03 10.32
C ILE A 120 -3.83 -4.01 11.06
N VAL A 121 -3.39 -5.06 10.34
CA VAL A 121 -2.41 -6.03 10.84
C VAL A 121 -1.09 -5.81 10.11
N TYR A 122 -0.03 -5.49 10.85
CA TYR A 122 1.26 -5.10 10.24
C TYR A 122 2.46 -5.61 11.04
N GLU A 123 3.67 -5.50 10.47
CA GLU A 123 4.92 -5.99 11.05
C GLU A 123 6.04 -4.96 10.92
N ALA A 124 6.77 -4.72 12.01
CA ALA A 124 8.01 -3.92 12.08
C ALA A 124 7.94 -2.55 11.37
N ARG A 125 6.83 -1.83 11.54
CA ARG A 125 6.59 -0.54 10.85
C ARG A 125 5.88 0.46 11.76
N PRO A 126 6.59 1.12 12.70
CA PRO A 126 5.95 2.10 13.59
C PRO A 126 5.22 3.24 12.88
N ASN A 127 5.73 3.68 11.72
CA ASN A 127 5.07 4.70 10.90
C ASN A 127 3.65 4.29 10.48
N VAL A 128 3.39 3.01 10.19
CA VAL A 128 2.05 2.52 9.80
C VAL A 128 1.03 2.76 10.92
N THR A 129 1.47 2.77 12.18
CA THR A 129 0.60 3.10 13.33
C THR A 129 0.01 4.51 13.19
N VAL A 130 0.83 5.49 12.80
CA VAL A 130 0.42 6.89 12.66
C VAL A 130 -0.29 7.12 11.31
N ASP A 131 0.32 6.66 10.22
CA ASP A 131 -0.24 6.85 8.86
C ASP A 131 -1.64 6.23 8.74
N GLY A 132 -1.80 4.99 9.25
CA GLY A 132 -3.08 4.30 9.25
C GLY A 132 -4.13 5.00 10.10
N ALA A 133 -3.75 5.50 11.29
CA ALA A 133 -4.64 6.24 12.16
C ALA A 133 -5.06 7.59 11.54
N ALA A 134 -4.11 8.33 10.95
CA ALA A 134 -4.38 9.62 10.32
C ALA A 134 -5.34 9.48 9.12
N LEU A 135 -5.09 8.52 8.24
CA LEU A 135 -5.96 8.26 7.09
C LEU A 135 -7.36 7.79 7.52
N CYS A 136 -7.45 6.93 8.55
CA CYS A 136 -8.74 6.50 9.11
C CYS A 136 -9.50 7.67 9.72
N LEU A 137 -8.86 8.50 10.53
CA LEU A 137 -9.49 9.68 11.16
C LEU A 137 -10.03 10.65 10.11
N LYS A 138 -9.21 11.01 9.10
CA LYS A 138 -9.64 11.93 8.03
C LYS A 138 -10.82 11.38 7.23
N SER A 139 -10.84 10.07 6.99
CA SER A 139 -11.93 9.40 6.27
C SER A 139 -13.12 9.01 7.17
N GLY A 140 -13.12 9.45 8.43
CA GLY A 140 -14.23 9.23 9.37
C GLY A 140 -14.34 7.80 9.92
N ASN A 141 -13.27 7.00 9.82
CA ASN A 141 -13.21 5.63 10.32
C ASN A 141 -12.52 5.56 11.68
N ALA A 142 -12.94 4.62 12.52
CA ALA A 142 -12.13 4.16 13.65
C ALA A 142 -11.13 3.09 13.18
N VAL A 143 -10.00 2.97 13.87
CA VAL A 143 -8.97 1.98 13.53
C VAL A 143 -8.63 1.08 14.72
N ILE A 144 -8.52 -0.22 14.48
CA ILE A 144 -7.94 -1.20 15.39
C ILE A 144 -6.63 -1.68 14.79
N LEU A 145 -5.53 -1.35 15.46
CA LEU A 145 -4.16 -1.66 15.07
C LEU A 145 -3.67 -2.93 15.76
N ARG A 146 -2.90 -3.74 15.06
CA ARG A 146 -2.30 -4.94 15.64
C ARG A 146 -0.82 -5.04 15.31
N GLU A 147 -0.01 -4.51 16.20
CA GLU A 147 1.43 -4.75 16.43
C GLU A 147 1.85 -4.02 17.72
N ALA A 148 1.65 -4.63 18.87
CA ALA A 148 1.85 -3.97 20.16
C ALA A 148 3.31 -4.05 20.65
N ILE A 149 4.28 -3.63 19.85
CA ILE A 149 5.65 -3.33 20.28
C ILE A 149 5.68 -2.03 21.11
N HIS A 150 6.78 -1.74 21.79
CA HIS A 150 6.87 -0.59 22.73
C HIS A 150 6.60 0.74 22.03
N SER A 151 7.23 0.98 20.87
CA SER A 151 7.02 2.20 20.07
C SER A 151 5.57 2.35 19.62
N ASN A 152 4.91 1.28 19.15
CA ASN A 152 3.52 1.35 18.71
C ASN A 152 2.55 1.60 19.86
N ARG A 153 2.81 1.04 21.05
CA ARG A 153 2.05 1.36 22.28
C ARG A 153 2.17 2.83 22.62
N MET A 154 3.40 3.36 22.58
CA MET A 154 3.66 4.78 22.86
C MET A 154 2.97 5.67 21.81
N LEU A 155 3.12 5.38 20.52
CA LEU A 155 2.46 6.13 19.44
C LEU A 155 0.93 6.11 19.58
N ALA A 156 0.34 4.95 19.82
CA ALA A 156 -1.10 4.84 20.05
C ALA A 156 -1.57 5.65 21.25
N GLN A 157 -0.81 5.65 22.37
CA GLN A 157 -1.14 6.44 23.55
C GLN A 157 -1.03 7.94 23.25
N VAL A 158 0.03 8.39 22.58
CA VAL A 158 0.20 9.80 22.17
C VAL A 158 -0.97 10.27 21.35
N MET A 159 -1.40 9.50 20.35
CA MET A 159 -2.54 9.82 19.50
C MET A 159 -3.86 9.87 20.28
N ARG A 160 -4.11 8.89 21.15
CA ARG A 160 -5.32 8.85 22.00
C ARG A 160 -5.43 10.04 22.93
N ASP A 161 -4.31 10.41 23.59
CA ASP A 161 -4.24 11.58 24.47
C ASP A 161 -4.48 12.87 23.69
N ALA A 162 -3.88 13.00 22.50
CA ALA A 162 -4.08 14.16 21.62
C ALA A 162 -5.55 14.31 21.19
N LEU A 163 -6.18 13.21 20.76
CA LEU A 163 -7.59 13.21 20.38
C LEU A 163 -8.50 13.58 21.54
N PHE A 164 -8.26 13.03 22.74
CA PHE A 164 -9.02 13.37 23.94
C PHE A 164 -8.92 14.86 24.27
N ASN A 165 -7.72 15.42 24.23
CA ASN A 165 -7.50 16.85 24.48
C ASN A 165 -8.12 17.77 23.41
N ALA A 166 -8.27 17.26 22.19
CA ALA A 166 -8.95 17.93 21.09
C ALA A 166 -10.50 17.76 21.13
N GLY A 167 -11.04 17.06 22.14
CA GLY A 167 -12.49 16.79 22.25
C GLY A 167 -13.01 15.70 21.33
N ILE A 168 -12.12 14.88 20.76
CA ILE A 168 -12.45 13.77 19.88
C ILE A 168 -12.37 12.45 20.66
N VAL A 169 -13.27 11.52 20.33
CA VAL A 169 -13.31 10.20 20.98
C VAL A 169 -11.98 9.47 20.84
N GLN A 170 -11.32 9.18 21.97
CA GLN A 170 -10.00 8.54 21.98
C GLN A 170 -10.00 7.10 21.42
N ASP A 171 -11.15 6.41 21.44
CA ASP A 171 -11.32 5.08 20.88
C ASP A 171 -11.41 5.07 19.34
N ALA A 172 -11.24 6.24 18.70
CA ALA A 172 -10.93 6.35 17.27
C ALA A 172 -9.66 5.57 16.89
N VAL A 173 -8.72 5.44 17.84
CA VAL A 173 -7.49 4.66 17.69
C VAL A 173 -7.42 3.62 18.81
N ALA A 174 -7.46 2.36 18.45
CA ALA A 174 -7.28 1.22 19.37
C ALA A 174 -6.06 0.39 18.95
N LEU A 175 -5.34 -0.19 19.93
CA LEU A 175 -4.22 -1.07 19.68
C LEU A 175 -4.42 -2.37 20.46
N VAL A 176 -4.40 -3.51 19.76
CA VAL A 176 -4.43 -4.85 20.36
C VAL A 176 -3.13 -5.06 21.14
N GLN A 177 -3.24 -5.26 22.45
CA GLN A 177 -2.07 -5.34 23.34
C GLN A 177 -1.38 -6.70 23.32
N ASP A 178 -2.10 -7.76 22.94
CA ASP A 178 -1.55 -9.10 22.80
C ASP A 178 -0.79 -9.24 21.48
N THR A 179 0.47 -9.64 21.55
CA THR A 179 1.37 -9.85 20.39
C THR A 179 1.33 -11.27 19.85
N SER A 180 0.59 -12.18 20.47
CA SER A 180 0.50 -13.59 20.08
C SER A 180 -0.14 -13.74 18.67
N ARG A 181 0.21 -14.82 17.97
CA ARG A 181 -0.46 -15.16 16.70
C ARG A 181 -1.96 -15.38 16.87
N ALA A 182 -2.37 -15.86 18.07
CA ALA A 182 -3.78 -16.07 18.38
C ALA A 182 -4.58 -14.77 18.30
N SER A 183 -4.07 -13.65 18.80
CA SER A 183 -4.74 -12.35 18.73
C SER A 183 -4.91 -11.84 17.29
N ALA A 184 -3.94 -12.13 16.41
CA ALA A 184 -4.08 -11.80 14.98
C ALA A 184 -5.18 -12.65 14.34
N THR A 185 -5.21 -13.96 14.60
CA THR A 185 -6.27 -14.84 14.12
C THR A 185 -7.63 -14.41 14.64
N GLU A 186 -7.71 -14.02 15.91
CA GLU A 186 -8.96 -13.54 16.50
C GLU A 186 -9.46 -12.26 15.82
N MET A 187 -8.55 -11.31 15.53
CA MET A 187 -8.89 -10.09 14.81
C MET A 187 -9.44 -10.36 13.41
N MET A 188 -8.93 -11.40 12.71
CA MET A 188 -9.43 -11.85 11.40
C MET A 188 -10.89 -12.34 11.48
N HIS A 189 -11.36 -12.73 12.65
CA HIS A 189 -12.71 -13.27 12.89
C HIS A 189 -13.66 -12.29 13.61
N MET A 190 -13.27 -11.02 13.79
CA MET A 190 -14.09 -9.99 14.46
C MET A 190 -15.21 -9.43 13.56
N LYS A 191 -15.91 -10.32 12.85
CA LYS A 191 -17.07 -9.95 12.02
C LYS A 191 -18.15 -9.29 12.88
N GLY A 192 -18.68 -8.16 12.41
CA GLY A 192 -19.63 -7.33 13.14
C GLY A 192 -18.98 -6.23 14.00
N TYR A 193 -17.68 -6.34 14.30
CA TYR A 193 -16.91 -5.32 15.00
C TYR A 193 -15.92 -4.61 14.08
N ILE A 194 -15.28 -5.33 13.18
CA ILE A 194 -14.40 -4.79 12.14
C ILE A 194 -15.14 -4.91 10.81
N ASP A 195 -15.15 -3.84 10.02
CA ASP A 195 -15.82 -3.79 8.72
C ASP A 195 -14.87 -4.16 7.57
N CYS A 196 -13.57 -3.86 7.74
CA CYS A 196 -12.55 -4.17 6.74
C CYS A 196 -11.20 -4.39 7.43
N LEU A 197 -10.43 -5.39 6.97
CA LEU A 197 -9.05 -5.64 7.36
C LEU A 197 -8.08 -5.23 6.25
N ILE A 198 -6.95 -4.64 6.64
CA ILE A 198 -5.86 -4.28 5.74
C ILE A 198 -4.56 -4.89 6.28
N PRO A 199 -4.06 -5.99 5.72
CA PRO A 199 -2.75 -6.54 6.09
C PRO A 199 -1.62 -5.68 5.51
N ARG A 200 -0.55 -5.46 6.29
CA ARG A 200 0.65 -4.70 5.91
C ARG A 200 1.92 -5.40 6.35
N GLY A 201 2.48 -6.24 5.52
CA GLY A 201 3.67 -7.04 5.89
C GLY A 201 4.24 -7.82 4.73
N GLY A 202 4.98 -8.87 5.03
CA GLY A 202 5.49 -9.80 4.03
C GLY A 202 4.40 -10.70 3.44
N LYS A 203 4.71 -11.34 2.31
CA LYS A 203 3.81 -12.25 1.55
C LYS A 203 3.09 -13.26 2.47
N GLY A 204 3.81 -13.83 3.46
CA GLY A 204 3.23 -14.81 4.39
C GLY A 204 2.14 -14.24 5.28
N LEU A 205 2.29 -13.01 5.81
CA LEU A 205 1.24 -12.37 6.61
C LEU A 205 0.02 -12.05 5.75
N ILE A 206 0.24 -11.49 4.57
CA ILE A 206 -0.84 -11.13 3.64
C ILE A 206 -1.64 -12.37 3.26
N ALA A 207 -0.98 -13.44 2.82
CA ALA A 207 -1.62 -14.71 2.49
C ALA A 207 -2.42 -15.27 3.67
N ALA A 208 -1.81 -15.31 4.88
CA ALA A 208 -2.50 -15.82 6.07
C ALA A 208 -3.77 -15.02 6.42
N VAL A 209 -3.76 -13.69 6.25
CA VAL A 209 -4.95 -12.86 6.47
C VAL A 209 -5.99 -13.13 5.38
N CYS A 210 -5.61 -13.15 4.10
CA CYS A 210 -6.54 -13.36 2.99
C CYS A 210 -7.22 -14.75 3.05
N GLU A 211 -6.48 -15.80 3.45
CA GLU A 211 -6.99 -17.16 3.53
C GLU A 211 -7.87 -17.42 4.73
N ASN A 212 -7.61 -16.75 5.86
CA ASN A 212 -8.26 -17.09 7.14
C ASN A 212 -9.28 -16.07 7.62
N ALA A 213 -9.29 -14.84 7.08
CA ALA A 213 -10.21 -13.82 7.57
C ALA A 213 -11.66 -14.09 7.18
N THR A 214 -12.57 -13.90 8.14
CA THR A 214 -14.02 -13.84 7.88
C THR A 214 -14.54 -12.41 7.77
N VAL A 215 -13.72 -11.44 8.14
CA VAL A 215 -13.92 -10.01 7.87
C VAL A 215 -13.45 -9.73 6.44
N PRO A 216 -14.14 -8.86 5.68
CA PRO A 216 -13.66 -8.43 4.36
C PRO A 216 -12.24 -7.88 4.42
N VAL A 217 -11.40 -8.28 3.47
CA VAL A 217 -9.98 -7.87 3.40
C VAL A 217 -9.76 -6.99 2.17
N ILE A 218 -9.04 -5.88 2.35
CA ILE A 218 -8.40 -5.19 1.25
C ILE A 218 -6.94 -5.64 1.23
N GLU A 219 -6.60 -6.48 0.27
CA GLU A 219 -5.29 -7.04 0.12
C GLU A 219 -4.29 -5.99 -0.37
N THR A 220 -3.16 -5.84 0.33
CA THR A 220 -2.01 -5.11 -0.19
C THR A 220 -1.09 -6.11 -0.88
N GLY A 221 -0.83 -5.91 -2.17
CA GLY A 221 -0.08 -6.88 -2.98
C GLY A 221 1.43 -6.89 -2.71
N SER A 222 2.08 -8.04 -2.94
CA SER A 222 3.50 -8.11 -3.26
C SER A 222 3.72 -7.61 -4.70
N GLY A 223 4.91 -7.14 -5.02
CA GLY A 223 5.18 -6.50 -6.30
C GLY A 223 6.21 -7.22 -7.16
N ASN A 224 5.83 -8.28 -7.89
CA ASN A 224 6.65 -8.79 -8.98
C ASN A 224 6.40 -7.95 -10.23
N CYS A 225 6.98 -6.73 -10.27
CA CYS A 225 6.77 -5.77 -11.34
C CYS A 225 7.66 -6.05 -12.55
N HIS A 226 7.09 -5.91 -13.76
CA HIS A 226 7.79 -6.17 -15.02
C HIS A 226 7.96 -4.89 -15.83
N ILE A 227 9.09 -4.82 -16.57
CA ILE A 227 9.29 -3.82 -17.62
C ILE A 227 9.57 -4.53 -18.92
N TYR A 228 8.71 -4.29 -19.92
CA TYR A 228 8.90 -4.80 -21.27
C TYR A 228 9.63 -3.79 -22.16
N VAL A 229 10.76 -4.20 -22.74
CA VAL A 229 11.53 -3.44 -23.72
C VAL A 229 11.14 -3.94 -25.10
N ASP A 230 10.35 -3.17 -25.81
CA ASP A 230 9.82 -3.48 -27.14
C ASP A 230 10.88 -3.36 -28.24
N ALA A 231 10.62 -3.95 -29.42
CA ALA A 231 11.53 -3.90 -30.58
C ALA A 231 11.91 -2.48 -31.01
N THR A 232 11.03 -1.51 -30.79
CA THR A 232 11.23 -0.10 -31.18
C THR A 232 11.68 0.80 -30.02
N ALA A 233 12.03 0.21 -28.87
CA ALA A 233 12.42 0.97 -27.69
C ALA A 233 13.67 1.84 -27.93
N ASP A 234 13.69 2.98 -27.26
CA ASP A 234 14.90 3.74 -27.07
C ASP A 234 15.76 3.06 -25.99
N VAL A 235 16.94 2.62 -26.36
CA VAL A 235 17.81 1.80 -25.49
C VAL A 235 18.32 2.61 -24.29
N ASP A 236 18.69 3.84 -24.48
CA ASP A 236 19.21 4.69 -23.40
C ASP A 236 18.09 5.02 -22.40
N MET A 237 16.89 5.37 -22.90
CA MET A 237 15.71 5.56 -22.07
C MET A 237 15.37 4.28 -21.29
N ALA A 238 15.45 3.12 -21.95
CA ALA A 238 15.18 1.84 -21.29
C ALA A 238 16.16 1.57 -20.16
N ALA A 239 17.44 1.79 -20.37
CA ALA A 239 18.48 1.60 -19.36
C ALA A 239 18.27 2.52 -18.14
N ASP A 240 17.94 3.80 -18.36
CA ASP A 240 17.70 4.76 -17.28
C ASP A 240 16.43 4.45 -16.49
N ILE A 241 15.33 4.10 -17.16
CA ILE A 241 14.06 3.72 -16.51
C ILE A 241 14.26 2.46 -15.68
N ILE A 242 14.91 1.43 -16.23
CA ILE A 242 15.14 0.15 -15.54
C ILE A 242 16.08 0.34 -14.36
N PHE A 243 17.16 1.11 -14.54
CA PHE A 243 18.06 1.46 -13.44
C PHE A 243 17.32 2.14 -12.29
N ASN A 244 16.52 3.17 -12.59
CA ASN A 244 15.67 3.81 -11.57
C ASN A 244 14.71 2.83 -10.93
N ALA A 245 13.97 2.05 -11.74
CA ALA A 245 12.95 1.12 -11.27
C ALA A 245 13.51 0.02 -10.36
N LYS A 246 14.74 -0.44 -10.61
CA LYS A 246 15.38 -1.48 -9.81
C LYS A 246 16.18 -0.94 -8.63
N THR A 247 16.89 0.19 -8.78
CA THR A 247 17.96 0.55 -7.83
C THR A 247 17.64 1.71 -6.90
N GLN A 248 16.63 2.53 -7.19
CA GLN A 248 16.27 3.67 -6.34
C GLN A 248 15.89 3.21 -4.91
N ARG A 249 15.11 2.13 -4.82
CA ARG A 249 14.74 1.49 -3.54
C ARG A 249 14.33 0.04 -3.81
N ILE A 250 15.17 -0.90 -3.45
CA ILE A 250 14.96 -2.33 -3.76
C ILE A 250 13.86 -3.01 -2.92
N GLY A 251 13.68 -2.58 -1.66
CA GLY A 251 12.77 -3.23 -0.71
C GLY A 251 11.34 -2.73 -0.75
N VAL A 252 10.80 -2.39 -1.92
CA VAL A 252 9.43 -1.89 -2.11
C VAL A 252 8.73 -2.61 -3.26
N CYS A 253 7.40 -2.74 -3.14
CA CYS A 253 6.58 -3.55 -4.04
C CYS A 253 6.46 -3.02 -5.47
N ASN A 254 6.81 -1.76 -5.74
CA ASN A 254 6.82 -1.16 -7.07
C ASN A 254 8.21 -1.13 -7.73
N ALA A 255 9.23 -1.76 -7.11
CA ALA A 255 10.52 -1.97 -7.74
C ALA A 255 10.40 -3.00 -8.88
N CYS A 256 11.18 -2.82 -9.95
CA CYS A 256 11.22 -3.79 -11.05
C CYS A 256 11.94 -5.06 -10.60
N GLU A 257 11.29 -6.22 -10.80
CA GLU A 257 11.82 -7.53 -10.44
C GLU A 257 12.09 -8.41 -11.66
N SER A 258 11.46 -8.10 -12.81
CA SER A 258 11.59 -8.86 -14.03
C SER A 258 11.65 -7.96 -15.26
N LEU A 259 12.61 -8.20 -16.14
CA LEU A 259 12.70 -7.61 -17.46
C LEU A 259 12.15 -8.57 -18.50
N VAL A 260 11.39 -8.05 -19.44
CA VAL A 260 10.95 -8.77 -20.62
C VAL A 260 11.50 -8.03 -21.83
N ILE A 261 12.30 -8.65 -22.69
CA ILE A 261 12.98 -7.95 -23.78
C ILE A 261 12.64 -8.60 -25.11
N HIS A 262 12.28 -7.76 -26.10
CA HIS A 262 12.02 -8.24 -27.45
C HIS A 262 13.31 -8.80 -28.09
N ARG A 263 13.24 -9.99 -28.70
CA ARG A 263 14.38 -10.71 -29.24
C ARG A 263 15.18 -9.93 -30.30
N ASP A 264 14.52 -9.01 -31.02
CA ASP A 264 15.16 -8.28 -32.13
C ASP A 264 16.01 -7.10 -31.64
N ILE A 265 15.83 -6.65 -30.39
CA ILE A 265 16.61 -5.57 -29.79
C ILE A 265 17.55 -6.04 -28.67
N ILE A 266 17.42 -7.29 -28.20
CA ILE A 266 18.11 -7.79 -27.00
C ILE A 266 19.64 -7.68 -27.10
N ASP A 267 20.22 -7.91 -28.26
CA ASP A 267 21.67 -7.88 -28.48
C ASP A 267 22.28 -6.47 -28.26
N HIS A 268 21.46 -5.44 -28.35
CA HIS A 268 21.86 -4.05 -28.09
C HIS A 268 21.35 -3.55 -26.75
N ALA A 269 20.08 -3.86 -26.40
CA ALA A 269 19.44 -3.34 -25.20
C ALA A 269 20.01 -3.99 -23.93
N LEU A 270 20.16 -5.32 -23.90
CA LEU A 270 20.55 -6.02 -22.68
C LEU A 270 21.97 -5.64 -22.21
N PRO A 271 23.01 -5.55 -23.08
CA PRO A 271 24.32 -5.07 -22.65
C PRO A 271 24.30 -3.62 -22.10
N ALA A 272 23.51 -2.71 -22.70
CA ALA A 272 23.40 -1.34 -22.24
C ALA A 272 22.69 -1.26 -20.88
N ILE A 273 21.61 -2.02 -20.70
CA ILE A 273 20.89 -2.13 -19.40
C ILE A 273 21.81 -2.72 -18.35
N LYS A 274 22.56 -3.79 -18.69
CA LYS A 274 23.50 -4.43 -17.76
C LYS A 274 24.57 -3.45 -17.31
N LEU A 275 25.15 -2.68 -18.21
CA LEU A 275 26.19 -1.69 -17.89
C LEU A 275 25.70 -0.70 -16.82
N ARG A 276 24.45 -0.25 -16.91
CA ARG A 276 23.84 0.63 -15.91
C ARG A 276 23.59 -0.08 -14.59
N LEU A 277 23.04 -1.31 -14.63
CA LEU A 277 22.73 -2.09 -13.44
C LEU A 277 23.98 -2.55 -12.67
N ASP A 278 25.11 -2.74 -13.38
CA ASP A 278 26.42 -3.08 -12.79
C ASP A 278 26.96 -1.96 -11.87
N GLU A 279 26.54 -0.70 -12.06
CA GLU A 279 26.87 0.40 -11.14
C GLU A 279 26.40 0.14 -9.70
N LYS A 280 25.38 -0.72 -9.53
CA LYS A 280 24.81 -1.14 -8.23
C LYS A 280 25.00 -2.64 -7.96
N ASN A 281 25.82 -3.33 -8.75
CA ASN A 281 26.07 -4.76 -8.64
C ASN A 281 24.77 -5.59 -8.67
N VAL A 282 23.83 -5.27 -9.55
CA VAL A 282 22.59 -6.03 -9.69
C VAL A 282 22.87 -7.35 -10.39
N GLU A 283 22.56 -8.47 -9.73
CA GLU A 283 22.60 -9.81 -10.32
C GLU A 283 21.47 -9.96 -11.34
N MET A 284 21.79 -10.33 -12.55
CA MET A 284 20.80 -10.56 -13.61
C MET A 284 20.69 -12.04 -13.91
N ARG A 285 19.47 -12.60 -13.83
CA ARG A 285 19.17 -14.02 -14.12
C ARG A 285 18.42 -14.11 -15.43
N GLY A 286 19.08 -14.65 -16.45
CA GLY A 286 18.58 -14.66 -17.82
C GLY A 286 18.12 -16.01 -18.33
N ASP A 287 17.13 -16.02 -19.24
CA ASP A 287 16.80 -17.20 -20.04
C ASP A 287 17.93 -17.52 -21.02
N ALA A 288 17.83 -18.66 -21.74
CA ALA A 288 18.88 -19.14 -22.65
C ALA A 288 19.23 -18.10 -23.73
N ARG A 289 18.30 -17.29 -24.22
CA ARG A 289 18.57 -16.28 -25.24
C ARG A 289 19.24 -15.03 -24.65
N ALA A 290 18.84 -14.63 -23.46
CA ALA A 290 19.50 -13.54 -22.73
C ALA A 290 20.95 -13.90 -22.40
N MET A 291 21.22 -15.13 -21.98
CA MET A 291 22.56 -15.66 -21.75
C MET A 291 23.46 -15.63 -22.98
N GLN A 292 22.87 -15.76 -24.19
CA GLN A 292 23.62 -15.65 -25.46
C GLN A 292 23.89 -14.19 -25.86
N ALA A 293 23.01 -13.27 -25.45
CA ALA A 293 23.08 -11.86 -25.82
C ALA A 293 24.03 -11.04 -24.95
N CYS A 294 24.29 -11.50 -23.72
CA CYS A 294 25.08 -10.73 -22.77
C CYS A 294 25.82 -11.67 -21.79
N ASP A 295 27.13 -11.47 -21.65
CA ASP A 295 27.94 -12.20 -20.69
C ASP A 295 27.68 -11.74 -19.24
N GLY A 296 27.99 -12.61 -18.27
CA GLY A 296 27.96 -12.31 -16.86
C GLY A 296 26.56 -12.38 -16.22
N LEU A 297 25.58 -12.97 -16.91
CA LEU A 297 24.29 -13.34 -16.35
C LEU A 297 24.36 -14.70 -15.65
N VAL A 298 23.45 -14.93 -14.70
CA VAL A 298 23.20 -16.24 -14.08
C VAL A 298 22.02 -16.90 -14.82
N PRO A 299 22.03 -18.23 -15.07
CA PRO A 299 20.87 -18.91 -15.65
C PRO A 299 19.63 -18.77 -14.78
N ALA A 300 18.53 -18.29 -15.35
CA ALA A 300 17.24 -18.20 -14.67
C ALA A 300 16.56 -19.58 -14.61
N THR A 301 15.88 -19.84 -13.52
CA THR A 301 14.89 -20.91 -13.35
C THR A 301 13.49 -20.37 -13.61
N GLU A 302 12.48 -21.23 -13.74
CA GLU A 302 11.09 -20.80 -13.88
C GLU A 302 10.61 -20.01 -12.65
N GLU A 303 11.07 -20.34 -11.46
CA GLU A 303 10.72 -19.66 -10.21
C GLU A 303 11.23 -18.21 -10.17
N ASP A 304 12.34 -17.92 -10.82
CA ASP A 304 12.90 -16.56 -10.90
C ASP A 304 11.92 -15.56 -11.53
N PHE A 305 11.06 -16.00 -12.45
CA PHE A 305 10.08 -15.15 -13.10
C PHE A 305 8.84 -14.85 -12.22
N TYR A 306 8.62 -15.62 -11.14
CA TYR A 306 7.55 -15.39 -10.15
C TYR A 306 8.05 -14.72 -8.88
N THR A 307 9.36 -14.41 -8.80
CA THR A 307 10.01 -14.01 -7.55
C THR A 307 10.06 -12.50 -7.39
N GLU A 308 9.48 -12.00 -6.28
CA GLU A 308 9.76 -10.67 -5.74
C GLU A 308 11.03 -10.78 -4.89
N TYR A 309 12.18 -10.39 -5.46
CA TYR A 309 13.48 -10.56 -4.79
C TYR A 309 13.68 -9.60 -3.60
N LEU A 310 13.18 -8.37 -3.71
CA LEU A 310 13.43 -7.30 -2.74
C LEU A 310 14.93 -7.05 -2.49
N ASP A 311 15.76 -7.35 -3.49
CA ASP A 311 17.22 -7.28 -3.46
C ASP A 311 17.76 -6.81 -4.81
N TYR A 312 19.06 -6.61 -4.91
CA TYR A 312 19.76 -6.30 -6.16
C TYR A 312 19.85 -7.52 -7.10
N ILE A 313 18.70 -8.13 -7.37
CA ILE A 313 18.53 -9.27 -8.29
C ILE A 313 17.36 -8.94 -9.22
N ILE A 314 17.49 -9.29 -10.52
CA ILE A 314 16.43 -9.10 -11.52
C ILE A 314 16.43 -10.26 -12.53
N SER A 315 15.25 -10.77 -12.89
CA SER A 315 15.11 -11.77 -13.95
C SER A 315 15.02 -11.14 -15.34
N VAL A 316 15.42 -11.88 -16.38
CA VAL A 316 15.40 -11.42 -17.78
C VAL A 316 14.80 -12.50 -18.67
N LYS A 317 13.66 -12.19 -19.28
CA LYS A 317 12.92 -13.02 -20.23
C LYS A 317 13.01 -12.46 -21.64
N THR A 318 13.23 -13.31 -22.62
CA THR A 318 13.20 -12.95 -24.04
C THR A 318 11.88 -13.36 -24.68
N VAL A 319 11.29 -12.46 -25.47
CA VAL A 319 10.00 -12.69 -26.16
C VAL A 319 10.09 -12.29 -27.64
N LYS A 320 9.12 -12.77 -28.45
CA LYS A 320 9.10 -12.56 -29.90
C LYS A 320 8.19 -11.42 -30.35
N SER A 321 7.31 -10.95 -29.44
CA SER A 321 6.31 -9.95 -29.78
C SER A 321 5.75 -9.31 -28.50
N VAL A 322 5.06 -8.17 -28.65
CA VAL A 322 4.30 -7.54 -27.57
C VAL A 322 3.21 -8.46 -27.01
N ASP A 323 2.59 -9.31 -27.86
CA ASP A 323 1.56 -10.25 -27.39
C ASP A 323 2.17 -11.32 -26.46
N GLU A 324 3.33 -11.88 -26.82
CA GLU A 324 4.03 -12.85 -25.95
C GLU A 324 4.49 -12.19 -24.64
N ALA A 325 4.91 -10.91 -24.70
CA ALA A 325 5.26 -10.16 -23.49
C ALA A 325 4.04 -9.98 -22.57
N ILE A 326 2.90 -9.60 -23.12
CA ILE A 326 1.64 -9.42 -22.38
C ILE A 326 1.20 -10.74 -21.73
N ASP A 327 1.22 -11.83 -22.49
CA ASP A 327 0.80 -13.14 -21.99
C ASP A 327 1.76 -13.61 -20.87
N PHE A 328 3.07 -13.42 -21.06
CA PHE A 328 4.07 -13.72 -20.03
C PHE A 328 3.85 -12.88 -18.74
N ILE A 329 3.71 -11.58 -18.89
CA ILE A 329 3.51 -10.67 -17.75
C ILE A 329 2.23 -11.02 -17.01
N ASN A 330 1.11 -11.25 -17.70
CA ASN A 330 -0.16 -11.59 -17.05
C ASN A 330 -0.12 -12.91 -16.26
N VAL A 331 0.80 -13.83 -16.61
CA VAL A 331 1.01 -15.10 -15.89
C VAL A 331 1.92 -14.94 -14.67
N HIS A 332 2.97 -14.14 -14.79
CA HIS A 332 4.05 -14.07 -13.78
C HIS A 332 3.94 -12.89 -12.83
N SER A 333 3.25 -11.82 -13.26
CA SER A 333 3.03 -10.63 -12.43
C SER A 333 2.09 -10.90 -11.26
N THR A 334 2.28 -10.14 -10.20
CA THR A 334 1.32 -10.05 -9.09
C THR A 334 0.18 -9.05 -9.36
N GLY A 335 0.13 -8.47 -10.55
CA GLY A 335 -0.89 -7.47 -10.93
C GLY A 335 -0.66 -6.08 -10.31
N HIS A 336 0.60 -5.76 -9.96
CA HIS A 336 0.94 -4.51 -9.27
C HIS A 336 1.23 -3.36 -10.25
N SER A 337 2.38 -3.35 -10.89
CA SER A 337 2.83 -2.23 -11.74
C SER A 337 3.70 -2.75 -12.87
N GLU A 338 3.30 -2.47 -14.10
CA GLU A 338 3.97 -2.95 -15.30
C GLU A 338 4.26 -1.79 -16.25
N ALA A 339 5.36 -1.87 -16.99
CA ALA A 339 5.71 -0.84 -17.95
C ALA A 339 6.11 -1.44 -19.30
N ILE A 340 5.80 -0.71 -20.37
CA ILE A 340 6.37 -0.94 -21.70
C ILE A 340 7.24 0.26 -22.08
N ILE A 341 8.41 -0.02 -22.67
CA ILE A 341 9.26 1.00 -23.28
C ILE A 341 9.22 0.78 -24.78
N THR A 342 8.67 1.74 -25.51
CA THR A 342 8.43 1.62 -26.96
C THR A 342 8.28 2.99 -27.62
N ARG A 343 8.56 3.06 -28.92
CA ARG A 343 8.18 4.17 -29.81
C ARG A 343 6.99 3.83 -30.71
N ASP A 344 6.51 2.58 -30.65
CA ASP A 344 5.34 2.14 -31.41
C ASP A 344 4.06 2.34 -30.61
N GLU A 345 3.18 3.24 -31.11
CA GLU A 345 1.90 3.56 -30.47
C GLU A 345 0.94 2.38 -30.43
N GLU A 346 0.99 1.47 -31.41
CA GLU A 346 0.11 0.29 -31.44
C GLU A 346 0.53 -0.73 -30.36
N SER A 347 1.83 -0.99 -30.20
CA SER A 347 2.36 -1.82 -29.10
C SER A 347 2.02 -1.22 -27.74
N ALA A 348 2.17 0.11 -27.57
CA ALA A 348 1.80 0.81 -26.36
C ALA A 348 0.30 0.65 -26.03
N ARG A 349 -0.57 0.88 -27.01
CA ARG A 349 -2.02 0.76 -26.86
C ARG A 349 -2.44 -0.66 -26.49
N ARG A 350 -1.90 -1.68 -27.18
CA ARG A 350 -2.17 -3.11 -26.89
C ARG A 350 -1.73 -3.50 -25.48
N PHE A 351 -0.54 -3.06 -25.06
CA PHE A 351 0.00 -3.30 -23.74
C PHE A 351 -0.91 -2.69 -22.64
N LEU A 352 -1.26 -1.41 -22.78
CA LEU A 352 -2.17 -0.71 -21.84
C LEU A 352 -3.54 -1.38 -21.73
N GLN A 353 -4.07 -1.95 -22.84
CA GLN A 353 -5.39 -2.57 -22.84
C GLN A 353 -5.41 -3.99 -22.28
N ARG A 354 -4.31 -4.75 -22.44
CA ARG A 354 -4.32 -6.20 -22.19
C ARG A 354 -3.52 -6.63 -20.96
N VAL A 355 -2.61 -5.81 -20.47
CA VAL A 355 -1.93 -6.09 -19.20
C VAL A 355 -2.88 -5.80 -18.05
N ASP A 356 -3.15 -6.83 -17.23
CA ASP A 356 -4.14 -6.76 -16.14
C ASP A 356 -3.47 -6.47 -14.79
N SER A 357 -2.86 -5.28 -14.68
CA SER A 357 -2.21 -4.80 -13.45
C SER A 357 -2.87 -3.52 -12.94
N ALA A 358 -2.63 -3.18 -11.67
CA ALA A 358 -3.23 -2.01 -11.02
C ALA A 358 -2.73 -0.69 -11.63
N ALA A 359 -1.46 -0.65 -12.07
CA ALA A 359 -0.87 0.46 -12.79
C ALA A 359 -0.09 -0.04 -14.02
N VAL A 360 -0.33 0.56 -15.18
CA VAL A 360 0.33 0.20 -16.44
C VAL A 360 0.90 1.46 -17.08
N TYR A 361 2.18 1.43 -17.41
CA TYR A 361 2.95 2.59 -17.84
C TYR A 361 3.45 2.44 -19.27
N VAL A 362 3.59 3.57 -19.95
CA VAL A 362 4.33 3.70 -21.20
C VAL A 362 5.49 4.66 -20.96
N ASN A 363 6.72 4.21 -21.22
CA ASN A 363 7.95 5.02 -21.13
C ASN A 363 8.15 5.73 -19.76
N ALA A 364 7.78 5.04 -18.66
CA ALA A 364 7.97 5.55 -17.31
C ALA A 364 8.31 4.42 -16.34
N SER A 365 8.96 4.77 -15.23
CA SER A 365 9.35 3.86 -14.17
C SER A 365 8.14 3.38 -13.36
N THR A 366 8.12 2.11 -12.98
CA THR A 366 7.12 1.52 -12.08
C THR A 366 7.16 2.15 -10.68
N ARG A 367 8.26 2.85 -10.33
CA ARG A 367 8.43 3.56 -9.06
C ARG A 367 7.40 4.68 -8.84
N PHE A 368 6.76 5.16 -9.88
CA PHE A 368 5.67 6.15 -9.77
C PHE A 368 4.37 5.60 -9.20
N THR A 369 4.22 4.28 -9.00
CA THR A 369 3.05 3.72 -8.31
C THR A 369 3.16 3.97 -6.80
N ASP A 370 2.83 5.20 -6.40
CA ASP A 370 2.95 5.72 -5.04
C ASP A 370 1.84 6.75 -4.80
N GLY A 371 1.32 6.82 -3.58
CA GLY A 371 0.21 7.71 -3.25
C GLY A 371 0.54 9.20 -3.40
N ALA A 372 1.77 9.61 -3.07
CA ALA A 372 2.20 11.00 -3.24
C ALA A 372 2.36 11.34 -4.72
N GLU A 373 3.03 10.47 -5.50
CA GLU A 373 3.22 10.64 -6.94
C GLU A 373 1.88 10.67 -7.72
N PHE A 374 0.87 9.93 -7.25
CA PHE A 374 -0.48 9.92 -7.85
C PHE A 374 -1.36 11.09 -7.36
N GLY A 375 -0.80 12.01 -6.56
CA GLY A 375 -1.54 13.15 -6.03
C GLY A 375 -2.59 12.81 -4.98
N LEU A 376 -2.46 11.64 -4.33
CA LEU A 376 -3.33 11.21 -3.24
C LEU A 376 -2.85 11.74 -1.88
N GLY A 377 -1.67 12.34 -1.82
CA GLY A 377 -1.02 12.91 -0.64
C GLY A 377 -0.46 11.85 0.31
N ALA A 378 -1.22 10.82 0.63
CA ALA A 378 -0.80 9.71 1.48
C ALA A 378 -1.51 8.41 1.05
N GLU A 379 -0.92 7.27 1.41
CA GLU A 379 -1.52 5.96 1.13
C GLU A 379 -1.39 4.99 2.31
N ILE A 380 -2.36 4.11 2.43
CA ILE A 380 -2.31 2.99 3.39
C ILE A 380 -1.66 1.75 2.78
N GLY A 381 -1.35 1.77 1.50
CA GLY A 381 -0.70 0.73 0.71
C GLY A 381 -1.25 0.66 -0.70
N ILE A 382 -0.72 -0.29 -1.48
CA ILE A 382 -1.10 -0.50 -2.87
C ILE A 382 -1.82 -1.86 -2.97
N SER A 383 -3.06 -1.86 -3.46
CA SER A 383 -3.85 -3.06 -3.64
C SER A 383 -3.77 -3.57 -5.08
N THR A 384 -3.65 -4.87 -5.23
CA THR A 384 -3.68 -5.56 -6.53
C THR A 384 -5.02 -6.24 -6.81
N GLN A 385 -5.91 -6.29 -5.81
CA GLN A 385 -7.24 -6.91 -5.97
C GLN A 385 -8.16 -6.08 -6.86
N LYS A 386 -9.18 -6.73 -7.44
CA LYS A 386 -10.13 -6.07 -8.36
C LYS A 386 -11.39 -5.55 -7.66
N LEU A 387 -11.71 -6.10 -6.50
CA LEU A 387 -12.87 -5.69 -5.68
C LEU A 387 -12.49 -4.51 -4.80
N HIS A 388 -13.29 -3.44 -4.85
CA HIS A 388 -13.15 -2.19 -4.12
C HIS A 388 -11.95 -1.36 -4.59
N ALA A 389 -10.85 -1.28 -3.80
CA ALA A 389 -9.68 -0.48 -4.14
C ALA A 389 -8.66 -1.28 -4.96
N ARG A 390 -8.11 -0.67 -6.02
CA ARG A 390 -7.01 -1.21 -6.83
C ARG A 390 -6.00 -0.09 -7.11
N GLY A 391 -4.71 -0.38 -6.94
CA GLY A 391 -3.64 0.63 -6.98
C GLY A 391 -3.38 1.28 -5.62
N PRO A 392 -2.71 2.45 -5.57
CA PRO A 392 -2.46 3.18 -4.34
C PRO A 392 -3.75 3.58 -3.62
N MET A 393 -3.84 3.25 -2.34
CA MET A 393 -5.04 3.44 -1.53
C MET A 393 -4.93 4.70 -0.66
N GLY A 394 -5.36 5.84 -1.18
CA GLY A 394 -5.54 7.07 -0.42
C GLY A 394 -6.88 7.13 0.31
N LEU A 395 -7.27 8.32 0.77
CA LEU A 395 -8.47 8.55 1.59
C LEU A 395 -9.76 7.98 0.97
N ARG A 396 -9.92 8.08 -0.36
CA ARG A 396 -11.14 7.59 -1.05
C ARG A 396 -11.30 6.08 -0.95
N ALA A 397 -10.21 5.33 -0.89
CA ALA A 397 -10.25 3.89 -0.72
C ALA A 397 -10.77 3.44 0.66
N LEU A 398 -10.76 4.33 1.65
CA LEU A 398 -11.31 4.12 2.99
C LEU A 398 -12.78 4.56 3.13
N THR A 399 -13.47 4.79 2.00
CA THR A 399 -14.88 5.13 1.98
C THR A 399 -15.69 4.10 1.20
N THR A 400 -16.97 4.03 1.52
CA THR A 400 -17.99 3.30 0.75
C THR A 400 -19.10 4.26 0.35
N THR A 401 -20.22 3.75 -0.14
CA THR A 401 -21.35 4.58 -0.56
C THR A 401 -22.63 4.19 0.14
N LYS A 402 -23.52 5.18 0.35
CA LYS A 402 -24.93 4.93 0.70
C LYS A 402 -25.86 5.78 -0.16
N TYR A 403 -27.11 5.38 -0.25
CA TYR A 403 -28.13 6.18 -0.92
C TYR A 403 -28.92 7.00 0.09
N LEU A 404 -29.07 8.30 -0.18
CA LEU A 404 -30.01 9.19 0.46
C LEU A 404 -31.21 9.33 -0.49
N ILE A 405 -32.41 9.02 0.01
CA ILE A 405 -33.62 8.98 -0.81
C ILE A 405 -34.65 9.92 -0.21
N PHE A 406 -35.06 10.90 -0.99
CA PHE A 406 -36.02 11.91 -0.58
C PHE A 406 -37.33 11.68 -1.32
N GLY A 407 -38.40 11.54 -0.56
CA GLY A 407 -39.75 11.31 -1.07
C GLY A 407 -40.76 12.26 -0.47
N ASN A 408 -41.97 12.22 -1.01
CA ASN A 408 -43.12 12.97 -0.55
C ASN A 408 -44.39 12.05 -0.51
N GLY A 409 -44.22 10.89 0.20
CA GLY A 409 -45.33 9.94 0.36
C GLY A 409 -45.48 8.89 -0.76
N GLN A 410 -44.47 8.72 -1.62
CA GLN A 410 -44.52 7.69 -2.68
C GLN A 410 -44.58 6.29 -2.05
N VAL A 411 -45.45 5.44 -2.62
CA VAL A 411 -45.62 4.02 -2.31
C VAL A 411 -45.34 3.17 -3.55
N ARG A 412 -44.97 1.90 -3.35
CA ARG A 412 -44.72 0.93 -4.42
C ARG A 412 -45.90 -0.02 -4.56
#